data_18d94d8520fd012a7b0263fbf208cac5
#
_entry.id   18d94d8520fd012a7b0263fbf208cac5
#
_cell.length_a   1.000
_cell.length_b   1.000
_cell.length_c   1.000
_cell.angle_alpha   90.00
_cell.angle_beta   90.00
_cell.angle_gamma   90.00
#
_symmetry.space_group_name_H-M   'P 1'
#
loop_
_entity.id
_entity.type
_entity.pdbx_description
1 polymer ?
#
loop_
_entity_poly.entity_id
_entity_poly.type
_entity_poly.pdbx_seq_one_letter_code
_entity_poly.pdbx_strand_id
1 'polypeptide(L)'
;MAAIRYSKQREAIRMYLLSTKSHPTAEAVYNNIKNEHPRISLGTVYRNLNLLVEQGEALRLDCGDRVDHFDGDTRPHYHFACRGCGCVMDLEMDPIDHIDQIAGAGFDGEIQGHRVLFYGLCPDCRK
;
A
#
# COMPACT_ATOMS: atom_id res chain seq x y z
N MET A 1 9.10 -18.09 -16.22
CA MET A 1 7.99 -17.61 -15.38
C MET A 1 6.70 -17.66 -16.17
N ALA A 2 5.66 -18.30 -15.65
CA ALA A 2 4.39 -18.39 -16.36
C ALA A 2 3.73 -16.98 -16.44
N ALA A 3 3.16 -16.67 -17.61
CA ALA A 3 2.40 -15.44 -17.76
C ALA A 3 1.13 -15.50 -16.92
N ILE A 4 0.80 -14.42 -16.24
CA ILE A 4 -0.42 -14.31 -15.43
C ILE A 4 -1.57 -13.93 -16.35
N ARG A 5 -2.65 -14.69 -16.28
CA ARG A 5 -3.83 -14.43 -17.09
C ARG A 5 -4.48 -13.10 -16.71
N TYR A 6 -4.98 -12.40 -17.72
CA TYR A 6 -5.82 -11.24 -17.50
C TYR A 6 -7.06 -11.61 -16.71
N SER A 7 -7.44 -10.76 -15.77
CA SER A 7 -8.64 -10.95 -14.95
C SER A 7 -9.35 -9.61 -14.82
N LYS A 8 -10.63 -9.59 -15.17
CA LYS A 8 -11.46 -8.39 -15.01
C LYS A 8 -11.54 -7.96 -13.54
N GLN A 9 -11.61 -8.93 -12.63
CA GLN A 9 -11.66 -8.65 -11.20
C GLN A 9 -10.36 -8.04 -10.71
N ARG A 10 -9.21 -8.58 -11.12
CA ARG A 10 -7.91 -8.03 -10.73
C ARG A 10 -7.71 -6.63 -11.29
N GLU A 11 -8.13 -6.41 -12.56
CA GLU A 11 -8.03 -5.08 -13.16
C GLU A 11 -8.92 -4.07 -12.43
N ALA A 12 -10.13 -4.46 -12.02
CA ALA A 12 -11.00 -3.59 -11.24
C ALA A 12 -10.38 -3.20 -9.90
N ILE A 13 -9.73 -4.17 -9.23
CA ILE A 13 -9.02 -3.92 -7.98
C ILE A 13 -7.86 -2.95 -8.21
N ARG A 14 -7.07 -3.18 -9.26
CA ARG A 14 -5.94 -2.31 -9.60
C ARG A 14 -6.40 -0.87 -9.86
N MET A 15 -7.46 -0.70 -10.64
CA MET A 15 -8.02 0.61 -10.95
C MET A 15 -8.55 1.31 -9.71
N TYR A 16 -9.20 0.56 -8.82
CA TYR A 16 -9.67 1.13 -7.56
C TYR A 16 -8.49 1.64 -6.71
N LEU A 17 -7.42 0.86 -6.60
CA LEU A 17 -6.24 1.28 -5.84
C LEU A 17 -5.62 2.54 -6.43
N LEU A 18 -5.60 2.68 -7.76
CA LEU A 18 -5.07 3.87 -8.41
C LEU A 18 -5.95 5.11 -8.19
N SER A 19 -7.25 4.91 -7.97
CA SER A 19 -8.20 6.01 -7.83
C SER A 19 -8.32 6.54 -6.41
N THR A 20 -7.84 5.82 -5.40
CA THR A 20 -8.01 6.18 -4.01
C THR A 20 -6.67 6.49 -3.34
N LYS A 21 -6.69 7.45 -2.42
CA LYS A 21 -5.55 7.75 -1.56
C LYS A 21 -5.80 7.30 -0.12
N SER A 22 -6.84 6.48 0.09
CA SER A 22 -7.22 6.03 1.43
C SER A 22 -6.36 4.87 1.94
N HIS A 23 -5.57 4.25 1.07
CA HIS A 23 -4.72 3.10 1.40
C HIS A 23 -5.55 1.99 2.02
N PRO A 24 -6.50 1.40 1.24
CA PRO A 24 -7.51 0.51 1.80
C PRO A 24 -6.95 -0.82 2.25
N THR A 25 -7.65 -1.43 3.20
CA THR A 25 -7.47 -2.84 3.56
C THR A 25 -8.14 -3.71 2.49
N ALA A 26 -7.87 -5.02 2.53
CA ALA A 26 -8.54 -5.94 1.60
C ALA A 26 -10.06 -5.92 1.78
N GLU A 27 -10.55 -5.80 3.02
CA GLU A 27 -11.99 -5.72 3.28
C GLU A 27 -12.60 -4.45 2.67
N ALA A 28 -11.91 -3.32 2.76
CA ALA A 28 -12.37 -2.08 2.15
C ALA A 28 -12.41 -2.20 0.63
N VAL A 29 -11.40 -2.82 0.02
CA VAL A 29 -11.39 -3.10 -1.41
C VAL A 29 -12.59 -3.97 -1.78
N TYR A 30 -12.82 -5.06 -1.03
CA TYR A 30 -13.95 -5.96 -1.25
C TYR A 30 -15.27 -5.20 -1.22
N ASN A 31 -15.47 -4.36 -0.21
CA ASN A 31 -16.72 -3.61 -0.06
C ASN A 31 -16.97 -2.65 -1.22
N ASN A 32 -15.92 -2.13 -1.84
CA ASN A 32 -16.05 -1.23 -2.99
C ASN A 32 -16.25 -1.99 -4.31
N ILE A 33 -15.63 -3.15 -4.46
CA ILE A 33 -15.65 -3.91 -5.73
C ILE A 33 -16.90 -4.79 -5.85
N LYS A 34 -17.45 -5.25 -4.75
CA LYS A 34 -18.56 -6.23 -4.77
C LYS A 34 -19.81 -5.72 -5.46
N ASN A 35 -20.02 -4.41 -5.53
CA ASN A 35 -21.20 -3.85 -6.21
C ASN A 35 -21.15 -4.08 -7.72
N GLU A 36 -19.96 -4.00 -8.32
CA GLU A 36 -19.76 -4.25 -9.75
C GLU A 36 -19.43 -5.70 -10.05
N HIS A 37 -18.95 -6.43 -9.05
CA HIS A 37 -18.58 -7.83 -9.16
C HIS A 37 -19.21 -8.63 -8.03
N PRO A 38 -20.55 -8.85 -8.08
CA PRO A 38 -21.28 -9.43 -6.94
C PRO A 38 -20.85 -10.85 -6.55
N ARG A 39 -20.19 -11.56 -7.48
CA ARG A 39 -19.73 -12.94 -7.21
C ARG A 39 -18.32 -13.02 -6.64
N ILE A 40 -17.65 -11.87 -6.50
CA ILE A 40 -16.30 -11.87 -5.96
C ILE A 40 -16.33 -12.22 -4.47
N SER A 41 -15.37 -13.04 -4.03
CA SER A 41 -15.21 -13.35 -2.61
C SER A 41 -14.06 -12.53 -2.03
N LEU A 42 -14.06 -12.40 -0.69
CA LEU A 42 -12.95 -11.74 0.00
C LEU A 42 -11.64 -12.48 -0.27
N GLY A 43 -11.67 -13.82 -0.32
CA GLY A 43 -10.47 -14.61 -0.66
C GLY A 43 -9.92 -14.29 -2.04
N THR A 44 -10.81 -14.08 -3.02
CA THR A 44 -10.38 -13.69 -4.36
C THR A 44 -9.74 -12.29 -4.34
N VAL A 45 -10.28 -11.37 -3.55
CA VAL A 45 -9.68 -10.04 -3.39
C VAL A 45 -8.27 -10.16 -2.83
N TYR A 46 -8.07 -10.94 -1.76
CA TYR A 46 -6.74 -11.17 -1.19
C TYR A 46 -5.76 -11.76 -2.20
N ARG A 47 -6.20 -12.79 -2.96
CA ARG A 47 -5.32 -13.40 -3.97
C ARG A 47 -4.89 -12.40 -5.04
N ASN A 48 -5.82 -11.57 -5.51
CA ASN A 48 -5.52 -10.58 -6.53
C ASN A 48 -4.63 -9.45 -5.99
N LEU A 49 -4.86 -9.02 -4.76
CA LEU A 49 -3.99 -8.02 -4.13
C LEU A 49 -2.56 -8.55 -4.01
N ASN A 50 -2.41 -9.80 -3.58
CA ASN A 50 -1.09 -10.43 -3.47
C ASN A 50 -0.40 -10.51 -4.84
N LEU A 51 -1.14 -10.85 -5.89
CA LEU A 51 -0.58 -10.88 -7.24
C LEU A 51 -0.12 -9.49 -7.70
N LEU A 52 -0.92 -8.46 -7.45
CA LEU A 52 -0.55 -7.10 -7.80
C LEU A 52 0.73 -6.66 -7.08
N VAL A 53 0.87 -7.02 -5.81
CA VAL A 53 2.09 -6.71 -5.04
C VAL A 53 3.29 -7.46 -5.63
N GLU A 54 3.13 -8.74 -5.94
CA GLU A 54 4.21 -9.54 -6.54
C GLU A 54 4.64 -9.00 -7.90
N GLN A 55 3.70 -8.44 -8.67
CA GLN A 55 3.98 -7.87 -9.98
C GLN A 55 4.54 -6.45 -9.90
N GLY A 56 4.65 -5.87 -8.71
CA GLY A 56 5.12 -4.48 -8.55
C GLY A 56 4.09 -3.44 -8.93
N GLU A 57 2.82 -3.80 -9.03
CA GLU A 57 1.73 -2.89 -9.39
C GLU A 57 0.98 -2.33 -8.18
N ALA A 58 1.30 -2.81 -6.99
CA ALA A 58 0.76 -2.28 -5.73
C ALA A 58 1.78 -2.47 -4.63
N LEU A 59 1.67 -1.65 -3.59
CA LEU A 59 2.47 -1.78 -2.38
C LEU A 59 1.60 -2.33 -1.26
N ARG A 60 2.20 -3.18 -0.43
CA ARG A 60 1.60 -3.63 0.82
C ARG A 60 2.25 -2.83 1.95
N LEU A 61 1.42 -2.20 2.78
CA LEU A 61 1.90 -1.33 3.85
C LEU A 61 1.54 -1.94 5.20
N ASP A 62 2.53 -2.10 6.06
CA ASP A 62 2.33 -2.45 7.47
C ASP A 62 2.36 -1.15 8.26
N CYS A 63 1.21 -0.75 8.77
CA CYS A 63 1.05 0.52 9.48
C CYS A 63 0.97 0.35 11.00
N GLY A 64 1.31 -0.85 11.49
CA GLY A 64 1.35 -1.13 12.92
C GLY A 64 0.00 -1.50 13.53
N ASP A 65 -1.06 -1.61 12.73
CA ASP A 65 -2.41 -1.95 13.20
C ASP A 65 -2.75 -3.43 12.97
N ARG A 66 -1.77 -4.24 12.58
CA ARG A 66 -1.90 -5.67 12.29
C ARG A 66 -2.79 -6.00 11.09
N VAL A 67 -3.11 -5.01 10.29
CA VAL A 67 -3.89 -5.18 9.07
C VAL A 67 -3.09 -4.59 7.91
N ASP A 68 -2.97 -5.36 6.83
CA ASP A 68 -2.28 -4.86 5.64
C ASP A 68 -3.13 -3.80 4.94
N HIS A 69 -2.49 -2.70 4.57
CA HIS A 69 -3.06 -1.68 3.71
C HIS A 69 -2.38 -1.77 2.34
N PHE A 70 -3.07 -1.31 1.31
CA PHE A 70 -2.56 -1.41 -0.06
C PHE A 70 -2.58 -0.05 -0.73
N ASP A 71 -1.57 0.20 -1.55
CA ASP A 71 -1.40 1.46 -2.27
C ASP A 71 -1.11 1.17 -3.73
N GLY A 72 -1.86 1.79 -4.62
CA GLY A 72 -1.65 1.67 -6.06
C GLY A 72 -0.52 2.56 -6.58
N ASP A 73 -0.07 3.54 -5.81
CA ASP A 73 1.05 4.39 -6.19
C ASP A 73 2.35 3.74 -5.73
N THR A 74 3.06 3.15 -6.68
CA THR A 74 4.30 2.42 -6.40
C THR A 74 5.54 3.30 -6.45
N ARG A 75 5.38 4.61 -6.72
CA ARG A 75 6.50 5.54 -6.70
C ARG A 75 7.02 5.70 -5.28
N PRO A 76 8.34 5.94 -5.10
CA PRO A 76 8.87 6.17 -3.76
C PRO A 76 8.19 7.37 -3.10
N HIS A 77 7.58 7.14 -1.95
CA HIS A 77 6.98 8.20 -1.14
C HIS A 77 6.83 7.68 0.29
N TYR A 78 6.65 8.61 1.23
CA TYR A 78 6.51 8.27 2.63
C TYR A 78 5.04 8.32 3.05
N HIS A 79 4.72 7.58 4.11
CA HIS A 79 3.36 7.45 4.59
C HIS A 79 3.26 7.89 6.04
N PHE A 80 2.05 8.24 6.44
CA PHE A 80 1.72 8.62 7.81
C PHE A 80 0.52 7.80 8.29
N ALA A 81 0.61 7.24 9.49
CA ALA A 81 -0.48 6.49 10.12
C ALA A 81 -0.95 7.25 11.36
N CYS A 82 -2.24 7.52 11.43
CA CYS A 82 -2.83 8.18 12.59
C CYS A 82 -3.14 7.16 13.67
N ARG A 83 -2.61 7.41 14.87
CA ARG A 83 -2.86 6.57 16.04
C ARG A 83 -4.25 6.79 16.65
N GLY A 84 -4.89 7.90 16.31
CA GLY A 84 -6.23 8.21 16.82
C GLY A 84 -7.34 7.53 16.04
N CYS A 85 -7.37 7.70 14.72
CA CYS A 85 -8.44 7.19 13.88
C CYS A 85 -8.03 6.04 12.95
N GLY A 86 -6.74 5.71 12.90
CA GLY A 86 -6.23 4.62 12.07
C GLY A 86 -6.09 4.94 10.60
N CYS A 87 -6.33 6.18 10.16
CA CYS A 87 -6.18 6.51 8.74
C CYS A 87 -4.71 6.47 8.33
N VAL A 88 -4.49 6.11 7.07
CA VAL A 88 -3.16 6.11 6.46
C VAL A 88 -3.19 7.09 5.30
N MET A 89 -2.21 7.97 5.23
CA MET A 89 -2.15 8.99 4.19
C MET A 89 -0.71 9.15 3.71
N ASP A 90 -0.56 9.72 2.52
CA ASP A 90 0.75 10.08 1.99
C ASP A 90 1.22 11.37 2.66
N LEU A 91 2.52 11.45 2.93
CA LEU A 91 3.14 12.69 3.31
C LEU A 91 3.67 13.39 2.06
N GLU A 92 3.35 14.68 1.94
CA GLU A 92 3.82 15.49 0.81
C GLU A 92 5.24 15.97 1.08
N MET A 93 6.19 15.06 0.94
CA MET A 93 7.61 15.38 1.04
C MET A 93 8.37 14.48 0.07
N ASP A 94 9.48 15.01 -0.42
CA ASP A 94 10.35 14.22 -1.28
C ASP A 94 11.10 13.18 -0.45
N PRO A 95 11.33 11.98 -0.98
CA PRO A 95 12.17 10.99 -0.29
C PRO A 95 13.57 11.54 0.01
N ILE A 96 14.13 11.11 1.13
CA ILE A 96 15.47 11.52 1.54
C ILE A 96 16.48 10.68 0.77
N ASP A 97 17.13 11.27 -0.23
CA ASP A 97 17.98 10.52 -1.18
C ASP A 97 19.23 9.96 -0.53
N HIS A 98 19.78 10.65 0.47
CA HIS A 98 21.07 10.26 1.05
C HIS A 98 20.96 9.31 2.23
N ILE A 99 19.75 8.94 2.65
CA ILE A 99 19.59 8.08 3.83
C ILE A 99 20.18 6.68 3.58
N ASP A 100 20.10 6.18 2.36
CA ASP A 100 20.65 4.87 2.02
C ASP A 100 22.16 4.89 2.09
N GLN A 101 22.78 5.98 1.68
CA GLN A 101 24.24 6.16 1.77
C GLN A 101 24.70 6.21 3.22
N ILE A 102 23.96 6.90 4.07
CA ILE A 102 24.27 6.97 5.50
C ILE A 102 24.16 5.58 6.13
N ALA A 103 23.07 4.87 5.82
CA ALA A 103 22.84 3.54 6.36
C ALA A 103 23.90 2.53 5.87
N GLY A 104 24.37 2.69 4.63
CA GLY A 104 25.34 1.80 4.04
C GLY A 104 26.77 2.04 4.48
N ALA A 105 27.05 3.18 5.10
CA ALA A 105 28.40 3.49 5.57
C ALA A 105 28.79 2.55 6.71
N GLY A 106 29.81 1.74 6.50
CA GLY A 106 30.25 0.77 7.50
C GLY A 106 29.45 -0.52 7.55
N PHE A 107 28.50 -0.69 6.62
CA PHE A 107 27.71 -1.92 6.52
C PHE A 107 28.25 -2.76 5.35
N ASP A 108 28.55 -4.04 5.62
CA ASP A 108 29.14 -4.93 4.62
C ASP A 108 28.11 -5.49 3.63
N GLY A 109 26.82 -5.31 3.87
CA GLY A 109 25.77 -5.74 2.96
C GLY A 109 25.48 -4.71 1.88
N GLU A 110 24.38 -4.90 1.17
CA GLU A 110 23.92 -3.99 0.13
C GLU A 110 22.61 -3.36 0.56
N ILE A 111 22.56 -2.04 0.60
CA ILE A 111 21.31 -1.30 0.87
C ILE A 111 20.65 -1.02 -0.47
N GLN A 112 19.46 -1.57 -0.69
CA GLN A 112 18.72 -1.41 -1.94
C GLN A 112 17.61 -0.38 -1.83
N GLY A 113 17.32 0.11 -0.64
CA GLY A 113 16.28 1.12 -0.41
C GLY A 113 15.87 1.16 1.03
N HIS A 114 14.82 1.94 1.28
CA HIS A 114 14.27 2.07 2.62
C HIS A 114 12.78 2.38 2.54
N ARG A 115 12.08 2.14 3.64
CA ARG A 115 10.69 2.53 3.81
C ARG A 115 10.58 3.36 5.07
N VAL A 116 9.75 4.41 5.02
CA VAL A 116 9.54 5.26 6.18
C VAL A 116 8.04 5.37 6.43
N LEU A 117 7.65 5.08 7.66
CA LEU A 117 6.29 5.29 8.13
C LEU A 117 6.37 6.24 9.31
N PHE A 118 5.75 7.39 9.17
CA PHE A 118 5.57 8.32 10.29
C PHE A 118 4.26 8.00 10.99
N TYR A 119 4.17 8.27 12.27
CA TYR A 119 2.96 8.03 13.04
C TYR A 119 2.73 9.17 14.01
N GLY A 120 1.49 9.37 14.38
CA GLY A 120 1.10 10.44 15.28
C GLY A 120 -0.40 10.68 15.20
N LEU A 121 -0.81 11.92 15.19
CA LEU A 121 -2.22 12.30 15.09
C LEU A 121 -2.45 13.10 13.81
N CYS A 122 -3.48 12.73 13.05
CA CYS A 122 -3.86 13.45 11.84
C CYS A 122 -4.47 14.82 12.23
N PRO A 123 -4.66 15.73 11.25
CA PRO A 123 -5.19 17.06 11.57
C PRO A 123 -6.52 17.04 12.33
N ASP A 124 -7.39 16.07 12.06
CA ASP A 124 -8.68 15.96 12.75
C ASP A 124 -8.53 15.44 14.18
N CYS A 125 -7.64 14.44 14.39
CA CYS A 125 -7.43 13.87 15.72
C CYS A 125 -6.58 14.75 16.61
N ARG A 126 -5.83 15.66 16.03
CA ARG A 126 -4.97 16.59 16.77
C ARG A 126 -5.75 17.70 17.48
N LYS A 127 -6.96 17.99 17.02
CA LYS A 127 -7.79 19.05 17.55
C LYS A 127 -8.26 18.77 18.98
#